data_39ffd5c09a8189b44513aaafa58e6b27
#
_entry.id   39ffd5c09a8189b44513aaafa58e6b27
#
_cell.length_a   1.000
_cell.length_b   1.000
_cell.length_c   1.000
_cell.angle_alpha   90.00
_cell.angle_beta   90.00
_cell.angle_gamma   90.00
#
_symmetry.space_group_name_H-M   'P 1'
#
loop_
_entity.id
_entity.type
_entity.pdbx_description
1 polymer ?
#
loop_
_entity_poly.entity_id
_entity_poly.type
_entity_poly.pdbx_seq_one_letter_code
_entity_poly.pdbx_strand_id
1 'polypeptide(L)'
;NGGLNVIGGRIGIVRTLGVDEGLGPITPGRLFIKPHVSYDLVIYGATRKRGLIGDDVSSMIPGSFGVAGINFAPMYNFNNYFRAGLSADAQYDESANLKEYRVGEYYSGDLKFHRPPFRKQFAVGLSLRAELVMPVFSINVGVGRNLIYSGDDMEGFYQILALKTYVTRHLFLHVGYQLSKFKDPNNLMLGLGYRFHDKR
;
A
#
# COMPACT_ATOMS: atom_id res chain seq x y z
N ASN A 1 -18.74 13.75 15.87
CA ASN A 1 -18.21 12.54 16.50
C ASN A 1 -16.73 12.46 16.20
N GLY A 2 -15.90 13.03 17.10
CA GLY A 2 -14.46 12.94 17.03
C GLY A 2 -14.03 11.51 17.37
N GLY A 3 -13.58 10.76 16.37
CA GLY A 3 -12.93 9.48 16.60
C GLY A 3 -11.64 9.69 17.36
N LEU A 4 -11.45 8.99 18.46
CA LEU A 4 -10.23 9.00 19.23
C LEU A 4 -9.22 8.10 18.50
N ASN A 5 -8.28 8.70 17.78
CA ASN A 5 -7.18 7.96 17.18
C ASN A 5 -6.07 7.82 18.22
N VAL A 6 -5.93 6.64 18.78
CA VAL A 6 -4.85 6.32 19.71
C VAL A 6 -3.76 5.58 18.98
N ILE A 7 -2.57 6.15 18.92
CA ILE A 7 -1.35 5.47 18.49
C ILE A 7 -0.60 5.05 19.73
N GLY A 8 -0.45 3.74 19.93
CA GLY A 8 0.30 3.17 21.04
C GLY A 8 1.55 2.46 20.56
N GLY A 9 2.64 2.59 21.30
CA GLY A 9 3.86 1.79 21.15
C GLY A 9 4.06 0.87 22.35
N ARG A 10 4.55 -0.35 22.11
CA ARG A 10 4.91 -1.29 23.18
C ARG A 10 6.38 -1.70 23.03
N ILE A 11 7.15 -1.52 24.08
CA ILE A 11 8.50 -2.05 24.19
C ILE A 11 8.49 -3.13 25.27
N GLY A 12 9.02 -4.30 24.96
CA GLY A 12 9.10 -5.43 25.89
C GLY A 12 10.49 -6.06 25.88
N ILE A 13 10.93 -6.48 27.07
CA ILE A 13 12.13 -7.31 27.21
C ILE A 13 11.65 -8.72 27.55
N VAL A 14 12.04 -9.70 26.72
CA VAL A 14 11.75 -11.10 26.96
C VAL A 14 13.02 -11.79 27.48
N ARG A 15 12.93 -12.39 28.66
CA ARG A 15 13.97 -13.25 29.19
C ARG A 15 13.45 -14.68 29.27
N THR A 16 14.07 -15.59 28.55
CA THR A 16 13.77 -17.01 28.67
C THR A 16 14.53 -17.58 29.86
N LEU A 17 13.79 -18.11 30.83
CA LEU A 17 14.34 -18.82 31.98
C LEU A 17 14.16 -20.32 31.72
N GLY A 18 15.22 -21.06 31.79
CA GLY A 18 15.27 -22.49 31.48
C GLY A 18 16.08 -22.72 30.22
N VAL A 19 17.34 -23.04 30.40
CA VAL A 19 18.20 -23.54 29.31
C VAL A 19 18.09 -25.04 29.38
N ASP A 20 17.52 -25.66 28.33
CA ASP A 20 17.72 -27.11 28.14
C ASP A 20 19.23 -27.34 27.93
N GLU A 21 19.84 -28.01 28.85
CA GLU A 21 21.30 -28.26 28.89
C GLU A 21 21.82 -29.09 27.71
N GLY A 22 20.98 -29.37 26.72
CA GLY A 22 21.35 -30.14 25.52
C GLY A 22 21.44 -29.35 24.20
N LEU A 23 20.92 -28.14 24.17
CA LEU A 23 21.00 -27.30 22.97
C LEU A 23 21.95 -26.14 23.26
N GLY A 24 23.18 -26.26 22.79
CA GLY A 24 24.12 -25.14 22.77
C GLY A 24 23.43 -23.90 22.14
N PRO A 25 23.91 -22.67 22.43
CA PRO A 25 23.28 -21.47 21.89
C PRO A 25 23.21 -21.61 20.36
N ILE A 26 21.98 -21.76 19.85
CA ILE A 26 21.74 -21.63 18.42
C ILE A 26 22.07 -20.17 18.11
N THR A 27 23.32 -19.90 17.84
CA THR A 27 23.71 -18.66 17.20
C THR A 27 23.14 -18.78 15.80
N PRO A 28 22.06 -18.06 15.46
CA PRO A 28 21.59 -18.05 14.07
C PRO A 28 22.77 -17.53 13.30
N GLY A 29 23.37 -18.40 12.48
CA GLY A 29 24.45 -18.02 11.61
C GLY A 29 23.97 -16.78 10.87
N ARG A 30 24.58 -15.64 11.09
CA ARG A 30 24.34 -14.44 10.30
C ARG A 30 24.83 -14.76 8.90
N LEU A 31 23.94 -15.34 8.10
CA LEU A 31 24.18 -15.47 6.68
C LEU A 31 24.23 -14.04 6.15
N PHE A 32 25.45 -13.53 6.01
CA PHE A 32 25.64 -12.25 5.33
C PHE A 32 25.26 -12.46 3.88
N ILE A 33 24.08 -11.98 3.52
CA ILE A 33 23.65 -12.00 2.13
C ILE A 33 24.53 -11.04 1.36
N LYS A 34 25.14 -11.52 0.28
CA LYS A 34 25.81 -10.61 -0.65
C LYS A 34 24.79 -9.65 -1.25
N PRO A 35 25.13 -8.36 -1.36
CA PRO A 35 24.24 -7.41 -2.02
C PRO A 35 23.80 -7.91 -3.39
N HIS A 36 22.50 -7.82 -3.66
CA HIS A 36 21.91 -8.27 -4.93
C HIS A 36 20.61 -7.52 -5.20
N VAL A 37 20.15 -7.58 -6.45
CA VAL A 37 18.85 -7.05 -6.85
C VAL A 37 17.81 -8.18 -6.79
N SER A 38 16.68 -7.92 -6.17
CA SER A 38 15.46 -8.72 -6.22
C SER A 38 14.32 -7.92 -6.85
N TYR A 39 13.33 -8.60 -7.39
CA TYR A 39 12.19 -7.99 -8.05
C TYR A 39 10.91 -8.41 -7.35
N ASP A 40 10.15 -7.45 -6.86
CA ASP A 40 8.84 -7.71 -6.25
C ASP A 40 7.74 -7.34 -7.24
N LEU A 41 6.83 -8.27 -7.48
CA LEU A 41 5.59 -8.05 -8.21
C LEU A 41 4.44 -8.19 -7.23
N VAL A 42 3.60 -7.18 -7.11
CA VAL A 42 2.44 -7.16 -6.21
C VAL A 42 1.20 -6.86 -7.01
N ILE A 43 0.16 -7.65 -6.81
CA ILE A 43 -1.19 -7.37 -7.31
C ILE A 43 -2.08 -7.18 -6.09
N TYR A 44 -2.84 -6.10 -6.07
CA TYR A 44 -3.71 -5.77 -4.94
C TYR A 44 -5.08 -5.28 -5.40
N GLY A 45 -6.03 -5.39 -4.51
CA GLY A 45 -7.38 -4.87 -4.69
C GLY A 45 -7.95 -4.36 -3.38
N ALA A 46 -8.94 -3.50 -3.48
CA ALA A 46 -9.71 -3.00 -2.36
C ALA A 46 -11.08 -2.52 -2.81
N THR A 47 -11.94 -2.26 -1.85
CA THR A 47 -13.19 -1.53 -2.05
C THR A 47 -13.18 -0.29 -1.18
N ARG A 48 -13.71 0.80 -1.67
CA ARG A 48 -13.84 2.03 -0.89
C ARG A 48 -15.20 2.70 -1.06
N LYS A 49 -15.62 3.42 -0.04
CA LYS A 49 -16.76 4.34 -0.09
C LYS A 49 -16.21 5.75 -0.30
N ARG A 50 -16.94 6.57 -1.02
CA ARG A 50 -16.57 7.95 -1.27
C ARG A 50 -17.61 8.90 -0.72
N GLY A 51 -17.17 9.92 0.03
CA GLY A 51 -18.00 11.04 0.46
C GLY A 51 -17.89 12.21 -0.52
N LEU A 52 -18.98 12.91 -0.73
CA LEU A 52 -19.01 14.22 -1.32
C LEU A 52 -19.05 15.23 -0.18
N ILE A 53 -18.06 16.10 -0.11
CA ILE A 53 -18.07 17.24 0.78
C ILE A 53 -18.55 18.41 -0.06
N GLY A 54 -19.80 18.88 0.19
CA GLY A 54 -20.29 20.17 -0.29
C GLY A 54 -20.12 21.22 0.80
N ASP A 55 -20.33 22.48 0.47
CA ASP A 55 -20.07 23.60 1.40
C ASP A 55 -20.87 23.50 2.71
N ASP A 56 -22.03 22.84 2.73
CA ASP A 56 -22.89 22.69 3.93
C ASP A 56 -23.33 21.25 4.24
N VAL A 57 -23.09 20.28 3.37
CA VAL A 57 -23.58 18.90 3.57
C VAL A 57 -22.54 17.89 3.11
N SER A 58 -22.12 17.01 4.03
CA SER A 58 -21.35 15.83 3.66
C SER A 58 -22.30 14.66 3.42
N SER A 59 -22.38 14.19 2.18
CA SER A 59 -23.17 13.03 1.81
C SER A 59 -22.27 11.91 1.31
N MET A 60 -22.58 10.67 1.69
CA MET A 60 -21.89 9.49 1.16
C MET A 60 -22.51 9.09 -0.17
N ILE A 61 -21.69 8.89 -1.18
CA ILE A 61 -22.17 8.32 -2.44
C ILE A 61 -22.64 6.90 -2.17
N PRO A 62 -23.87 6.53 -2.54
CA PRO A 62 -24.38 5.18 -2.36
C PRO A 62 -23.55 4.19 -3.20
N GLY A 63 -23.17 3.07 -2.58
CA GLY A 63 -22.37 2.02 -3.22
C GLY A 63 -20.92 1.95 -2.71
N SER A 64 -20.22 0.97 -3.22
CA SER A 64 -18.77 0.79 -3.01
C SER A 64 -18.06 0.70 -4.36
N PHE A 65 -16.89 1.29 -4.44
CA PHE A 65 -16.10 1.39 -5.66
C PHE A 65 -14.89 0.48 -5.57
N GLY A 66 -14.61 -0.24 -6.65
CA GLY A 66 -13.44 -1.10 -6.75
C GLY A 66 -12.15 -0.31 -6.99
N VAL A 67 -11.09 -0.73 -6.33
CA VAL A 67 -9.73 -0.29 -6.60
C VAL A 67 -8.88 -1.53 -6.88
N ALA A 68 -8.10 -1.50 -7.93
CA ALA A 68 -7.16 -2.57 -8.26
C ALA A 68 -5.83 -1.97 -8.71
N GLY A 69 -4.74 -2.65 -8.42
CA GLY A 69 -3.44 -2.17 -8.86
C GLY A 69 -2.38 -3.24 -8.92
N ILE A 70 -1.28 -2.87 -9.56
CA ILE A 70 -0.10 -3.70 -9.73
C ILE A 70 1.14 -2.83 -9.48
N ASN A 71 2.10 -3.38 -8.74
CA ASN A 71 3.38 -2.74 -8.46
C ASN A 71 4.50 -3.67 -8.89
N PHE A 72 5.44 -3.15 -9.65
CA PHE A 72 6.66 -3.85 -10.00
C PHE A 72 7.85 -3.07 -9.45
N ALA A 73 8.58 -3.69 -8.51
CA ALA A 73 9.63 -3.02 -7.75
C ALA A 73 10.97 -3.78 -7.83
N PRO A 74 11.93 -3.33 -8.63
CA PRO A 74 13.33 -3.71 -8.47
C PRO A 74 13.88 -3.12 -7.18
N MET A 75 14.35 -4.00 -6.27
CA MET A 75 14.84 -3.66 -4.95
C MET A 75 16.29 -4.12 -4.78
N TYR A 76 17.16 -3.21 -4.42
CA TYR A 76 18.54 -3.53 -4.06
C TYR A 76 18.61 -3.91 -2.58
N ASN A 77 19.05 -5.12 -2.31
CA ASN A 77 19.25 -5.66 -0.97
C ASN A 77 20.65 -5.29 -0.49
N PHE A 78 20.75 -4.31 0.41
CA PHE A 78 22.03 -3.87 0.97
C PHE A 78 22.58 -4.88 1.98
N ASN A 79 21.68 -5.45 2.76
CA ASN A 79 21.95 -6.44 3.79
C ASN A 79 20.68 -7.25 4.09
N ASN A 80 20.73 -8.09 5.14
CA ASN A 80 19.60 -8.95 5.53
C ASN A 80 18.36 -8.17 6.02
N TYR A 81 18.53 -6.92 6.42
CA TYR A 81 17.51 -6.15 7.12
C TYR A 81 16.98 -4.97 6.32
N PHE A 82 17.76 -4.47 5.36
CA PHE A 82 17.40 -3.26 4.64
C PHE A 82 17.56 -3.43 3.13
N ARG A 83 16.57 -2.96 2.42
CA ARG A 83 16.59 -2.84 0.97
C ARG A 83 15.86 -1.59 0.51
N ALA A 84 16.26 -1.05 -0.62
CA ALA A 84 15.62 0.09 -1.23
C ALA A 84 15.64 -0.05 -2.75
N GLY A 85 14.73 0.66 -3.41
CA GLY A 85 14.62 0.59 -4.86
C GLY A 85 13.55 1.51 -5.42
N LEU A 86 13.22 1.26 -6.66
CA LEU A 86 12.18 1.96 -7.41
C LEU A 86 10.97 1.04 -7.56
N SER A 87 9.80 1.61 -7.80
CA SER A 87 8.60 0.86 -8.17
C SER A 87 7.85 1.57 -9.27
N ALA A 88 7.43 0.82 -10.28
CA ALA A 88 6.41 1.23 -11.22
C ALA A 88 5.05 0.77 -10.66
N ASP A 89 4.14 1.71 -10.48
CA ASP A 89 2.87 1.49 -9.81
C ASP A 89 1.74 1.84 -10.79
N ALA A 90 0.91 0.86 -11.15
CA ALA A 90 -0.29 1.08 -11.96
C ALA A 90 -1.53 0.84 -11.10
N GLN A 91 -2.49 1.75 -11.15
CA GLN A 91 -3.71 1.70 -10.36
C GLN A 91 -4.92 2.04 -11.19
N TYR A 92 -5.98 1.28 -11.01
CA TYR A 92 -7.33 1.56 -11.43
C TYR A 92 -8.20 1.87 -10.22
N ASP A 93 -8.95 2.97 -10.27
CA ASP A 93 -9.86 3.39 -9.21
C ASP A 93 -11.20 3.80 -9.82
N GLU A 94 -12.20 2.97 -9.61
CA GLU A 94 -13.55 3.19 -10.12
C GLU A 94 -14.20 4.49 -9.63
N SER A 95 -13.76 4.99 -8.48
CA SER A 95 -14.28 6.22 -7.87
C SER A 95 -13.54 7.50 -8.29
N ALA A 96 -12.49 7.38 -9.09
CA ALA A 96 -11.72 8.54 -9.51
C ALA A 96 -12.52 9.43 -10.46
N ASN A 97 -12.44 10.75 -10.22
CA ASN A 97 -13.08 11.79 -11.03
C ASN A 97 -14.63 11.70 -11.11
N LEU A 98 -15.28 10.96 -10.21
CA LEU A 98 -16.74 10.85 -10.18
C LEU A 98 -17.44 12.21 -10.00
N LYS A 99 -16.81 13.17 -9.34
CA LYS A 99 -17.38 14.51 -9.11
C LYS A 99 -17.71 15.25 -10.41
N GLU A 100 -16.93 15.04 -11.45
CA GLU A 100 -17.12 15.67 -12.77
C GLU A 100 -18.27 15.04 -13.57
N TYR A 101 -18.70 13.84 -13.20
CA TYR A 101 -19.72 13.04 -13.92
C TYR A 101 -21.03 12.90 -13.15
N ARG A 102 -21.35 13.87 -12.30
CA ARG A 102 -22.63 13.93 -11.60
C ARG A 102 -23.71 14.50 -12.51
N VAL A 103 -24.93 13.96 -12.40
CA VAL A 103 -26.14 14.46 -13.05
C VAL A 103 -27.22 14.61 -11.99
N GLY A 104 -27.86 15.79 -11.92
CA GLY A 104 -28.89 16.13 -10.95
C GLY A 104 -28.48 17.22 -9.95
N GLU A 105 -29.46 17.83 -9.29
CA GLU A 105 -29.20 18.84 -8.28
C GLU A 105 -28.91 18.21 -6.92
N TYR A 106 -28.04 18.81 -6.18
CA TYR A 106 -27.56 18.35 -4.88
C TYR A 106 -28.69 18.19 -3.83
N TYR A 107 -29.75 18.98 -3.97
CA TYR A 107 -30.85 19.03 -3.00
C TYR A 107 -32.05 18.14 -3.33
N SER A 108 -32.11 17.54 -4.50
CA SER A 108 -33.29 16.77 -4.92
C SER A 108 -33.28 15.28 -4.56
N GLY A 109 -32.21 14.79 -3.94
CA GLY A 109 -32.09 13.38 -3.59
C GLY A 109 -31.86 12.41 -4.79
N ASP A 110 -31.94 12.91 -6.02
CA ASP A 110 -31.81 12.16 -7.26
C ASP A 110 -30.42 12.23 -7.89
N LEU A 111 -29.37 12.33 -7.08
CA LEU A 111 -27.99 12.33 -7.55
C LEU A 111 -27.66 11.03 -8.26
N LYS A 112 -27.50 11.10 -9.56
CA LYS A 112 -27.00 10.01 -10.40
C LYS A 112 -25.58 10.30 -10.85
N PHE A 113 -24.76 9.27 -10.87
CA PHE A 113 -23.37 9.35 -11.35
C PHE A 113 -23.25 8.53 -12.63
N HIS A 114 -22.70 9.13 -13.66
CA HIS A 114 -22.24 8.38 -14.81
C HIS A 114 -20.84 7.89 -14.57
N ARG A 115 -20.54 6.69 -15.02
CA ARG A 115 -19.19 6.12 -14.89
C ARG A 115 -18.20 6.91 -15.74
N PRO A 116 -17.13 7.47 -15.16
CA PRO A 116 -16.08 8.12 -15.93
C PRO A 116 -15.42 7.16 -16.95
N PRO A 117 -14.88 7.64 -18.06
CA PRO A 117 -14.14 6.80 -19.00
C PRO A 117 -12.89 6.23 -18.31
N PHE A 118 -12.49 5.02 -18.72
CA PHE A 118 -11.35 4.28 -18.14
C PHE A 118 -10.08 5.13 -17.97
N ARG A 119 -9.77 5.99 -18.93
CA ARG A 119 -8.59 6.87 -18.87
C ARG A 119 -8.59 7.82 -17.67
N LYS A 120 -9.76 8.21 -17.16
CA LYS A 120 -9.89 9.05 -15.96
C LYS A 120 -9.86 8.26 -14.65
N GLN A 121 -9.91 6.94 -14.74
CA GLN A 121 -9.91 6.01 -13.61
C GLN A 121 -8.58 5.26 -13.48
N PHE A 122 -7.63 5.49 -14.41
CA PHE A 122 -6.36 4.77 -14.47
C PHE A 122 -5.18 5.73 -14.31
N ALA A 123 -4.20 5.34 -13.51
CA ALA A 123 -2.95 6.08 -13.36
C ALA A 123 -1.75 5.14 -13.32
N VAL A 124 -0.62 5.65 -13.81
CA VAL A 124 0.68 5.00 -13.67
C VAL A 124 1.65 5.98 -13.03
N GLY A 125 2.32 5.54 -11.99
CA GLY A 125 3.27 6.32 -11.25
C GLY A 125 4.61 5.61 -11.07
N LEU A 126 5.58 6.37 -10.60
CA LEU A 126 6.86 5.87 -10.12
C LEU A 126 7.03 6.26 -8.66
N SER A 127 7.57 5.34 -7.87
CA SER A 127 7.86 5.58 -6.46
C SER A 127 9.24 5.08 -6.06
N LEU A 128 9.83 5.78 -5.09
CA LEU A 128 10.96 5.32 -4.30
C LEU A 128 10.42 4.42 -3.18
N ARG A 129 11.06 3.30 -2.95
CA ARG A 129 10.70 2.34 -1.94
C ARG A 129 11.85 2.06 -1.00
N ALA A 130 11.55 1.98 0.28
CA ALA A 130 12.46 1.47 1.30
C ALA A 130 11.75 0.39 2.12
N GLU A 131 12.47 -0.66 2.48
CA GLU A 131 11.90 -1.77 3.19
C GLU A 131 12.83 -2.26 4.27
N LEU A 132 12.27 -2.36 5.48
CA LEU A 132 12.90 -2.97 6.64
C LEU A 132 12.42 -4.41 6.74
N VAL A 133 13.36 -5.34 6.64
CA VAL A 133 13.08 -6.77 6.59
C VAL A 133 13.27 -7.40 7.95
N MET A 134 12.28 -8.16 8.37
CA MET A 134 12.28 -8.98 9.58
C MET A 134 12.04 -10.45 9.21
N PRO A 135 12.28 -11.40 10.12
CA PRO A 135 12.21 -12.82 9.77
C PRO A 135 10.89 -13.30 9.19
N VAL A 136 9.76 -12.75 9.64
CA VAL A 136 8.40 -13.20 9.26
C VAL A 136 7.68 -12.18 8.40
N PHE A 137 8.00 -10.90 8.56
CA PHE A 137 7.35 -9.80 7.86
C PHE A 137 8.37 -8.72 7.47
N SER A 138 7.97 -7.81 6.63
CA SER A 138 8.72 -6.60 6.35
C SER A 138 7.81 -5.37 6.28
N ILE A 139 8.37 -4.23 6.64
CA ILE A 139 7.69 -2.94 6.55
C ILE A 139 8.23 -2.23 5.32
N ASN A 140 7.35 -1.91 4.39
CA ASN A 140 7.67 -1.20 3.17
C ASN A 140 7.08 0.20 3.22
N VAL A 141 7.89 1.19 2.96
CA VAL A 141 7.48 2.59 2.82
C VAL A 141 7.84 3.09 1.43
N GLY A 142 6.99 3.93 0.87
CA GLY A 142 7.22 4.48 -0.45
C GLY A 142 6.68 5.89 -0.60
N VAL A 143 7.35 6.67 -1.44
CA VAL A 143 6.89 7.98 -1.89
C VAL A 143 6.98 8.00 -3.40
N GLY A 144 5.89 8.33 -4.06
CA GLY A 144 5.79 8.33 -5.51
C GLY A 144 4.96 9.47 -6.06
N ARG A 145 4.98 9.57 -7.37
CA ARG A 145 4.17 10.50 -8.14
C ARG A 145 3.56 9.80 -9.34
N ASN A 146 2.28 10.09 -9.58
CA ASN A 146 1.64 9.68 -10.83
C ASN A 146 2.21 10.48 -11.99
N LEU A 147 2.63 9.79 -13.03
CA LEU A 147 3.20 10.38 -14.26
C LEU A 147 2.21 10.34 -15.42
N ILE A 148 1.41 9.28 -15.49
CA ILE A 148 0.37 9.09 -16.49
C ILE A 148 -0.95 9.03 -15.74
N TYR A 149 -1.78 10.03 -15.89
CA TYR A 149 -3.09 10.14 -15.25
C TYR A 149 -3.98 11.10 -16.04
N SER A 150 -5.27 11.11 -15.73
CA SER A 150 -6.22 12.06 -16.31
C SER A 150 -7.22 12.48 -15.25
N GLY A 151 -7.37 13.78 -15.03
CA GLY A 151 -8.23 14.38 -13.99
C GLY A 151 -7.53 14.58 -12.64
N ASP A 152 -8.14 15.41 -11.79
CA ASP A 152 -7.51 15.97 -10.59
C ASP A 152 -7.35 14.97 -9.44
N ASP A 153 -8.21 13.95 -9.39
CA ASP A 153 -8.21 12.98 -8.29
C ASP A 153 -6.98 12.05 -8.31
N MET A 154 -6.38 11.87 -9.49
CA MET A 154 -5.18 11.04 -9.67
C MET A 154 -3.90 11.86 -9.71
N GLU A 155 -4.00 13.19 -9.62
CA GLU A 155 -2.85 14.08 -9.65
C GLU A 155 -2.07 14.06 -8.33
N GLY A 156 -0.76 14.10 -8.43
CA GLY A 156 0.12 14.45 -7.32
C GLY A 156 0.96 13.33 -6.78
N PHE A 157 1.50 13.61 -5.59
CA PHE A 157 2.31 12.68 -4.82
C PHE A 157 1.44 11.74 -4.00
N TYR A 158 1.87 10.50 -3.94
CA TYR A 158 1.29 9.49 -3.07
C TYR A 158 2.36 8.86 -2.18
N GLN A 159 1.92 8.35 -1.05
CA GLN A 159 2.75 7.62 -0.10
C GLN A 159 2.15 6.23 0.09
N ILE A 160 3.02 5.27 0.29
CA ILE A 160 2.61 3.90 0.57
C ILE A 160 3.29 3.47 1.86
N LEU A 161 2.46 2.92 2.75
CA LEU A 161 2.92 2.20 3.93
C LEU A 161 2.33 0.81 3.84
N ALA A 162 3.18 -0.21 3.82
CA ALA A 162 2.73 -1.58 3.67
C ALA A 162 3.49 -2.54 4.57
N LEU A 163 2.77 -3.54 5.04
CA LEU A 163 3.29 -4.72 5.68
C LEU A 163 3.27 -5.87 4.66
N LYS A 164 4.40 -6.54 4.51
CA LYS A 164 4.51 -7.76 3.71
C LYS A 164 4.77 -8.92 4.65
N THR A 165 3.89 -9.91 4.66
CA THR A 165 4.02 -11.12 5.48
C THR A 165 4.36 -12.30 4.59
N TYR A 166 5.47 -12.96 4.83
CA TYR A 166 5.96 -14.05 3.99
C TYR A 166 5.19 -15.34 4.26
N VAL A 167 4.57 -15.90 3.21
CA VAL A 167 3.90 -17.19 3.23
C VAL A 167 4.89 -18.29 2.81
N THR A 168 5.72 -17.98 1.83
CA THR A 168 6.84 -18.81 1.39
C THR A 168 8.07 -17.93 1.16
N ARG A 169 9.19 -18.51 0.71
CA ARG A 169 10.39 -17.73 0.36
C ARG A 169 10.15 -16.67 -0.72
N HIS A 170 9.17 -16.91 -1.60
CA HIS A 170 8.90 -16.05 -2.74
C HIS A 170 7.53 -15.37 -2.69
N LEU A 171 6.55 -16.01 -2.05
CA LEU A 171 5.18 -15.51 -1.96
C LEU A 171 4.96 -14.79 -0.65
N PHE A 172 4.36 -13.61 -0.71
CA PHE A 172 4.00 -12.82 0.45
C PHE A 172 2.61 -12.18 0.33
N LEU A 173 1.95 -12.03 1.45
CA LEU A 173 0.76 -11.20 1.60
C LEU A 173 1.21 -9.74 1.69
N HIS A 174 0.49 -8.86 0.99
CA HIS A 174 0.71 -7.43 1.00
C HIS A 174 -0.51 -6.73 1.60
N VAL A 175 -0.33 -6.09 2.73
CA VAL A 175 -1.36 -5.27 3.38
C VAL A 175 -0.80 -3.86 3.49
N GLY A 176 -1.33 -2.94 2.73
CA GLY A 176 -0.81 -1.59 2.67
C GLY A 176 -1.88 -0.53 2.67
N TYR A 177 -1.43 0.68 2.85
CA TYR A 177 -2.25 1.87 2.77
C TYR A 177 -1.58 2.87 1.82
N GLN A 178 -2.36 3.38 0.89
CA GLN A 178 -1.94 4.49 0.04
C GLN A 178 -2.56 5.78 0.57
N LEU A 179 -1.72 6.78 0.75
CA LEU A 179 -2.10 8.13 1.18
C LEU A 179 -1.88 9.10 0.04
N SER A 180 -2.75 10.08 -0.09
CA SER A 180 -2.56 11.23 -0.97
C SER A 180 -2.21 12.46 -0.14
N LYS A 181 -1.19 13.20 -0.58
CA LYS A 181 -0.76 14.47 0.06
C LYS A 181 -0.52 14.36 1.58
N PHE A 182 -0.12 13.19 2.09
CA PHE A 182 0.14 12.88 3.51
C PHE A 182 -1.07 13.01 4.46
N LYS A 183 -2.25 13.29 3.97
CA LYS A 183 -3.43 13.53 4.81
C LYS A 183 -4.58 12.57 4.53
N ASP A 184 -4.88 12.39 3.26
CA ASP A 184 -6.09 11.69 2.89
C ASP A 184 -5.81 10.22 2.62
N PRO A 185 -6.41 9.31 3.41
CA PRO A 185 -6.36 7.90 3.11
C PRO A 185 -7.02 7.64 1.76
N ASN A 186 -6.24 7.22 0.77
CA ASN A 186 -6.76 6.98 -0.55
C ASN A 186 -7.43 5.60 -0.62
N ASN A 187 -6.68 4.55 -0.39
CA ASN A 187 -7.21 3.18 -0.40
C ASN A 187 -6.36 2.21 0.42
N LEU A 188 -7.03 1.17 0.91
CA LEU A 188 -6.39 -0.01 1.45
C LEU A 188 -5.88 -0.87 0.28
N MET A 189 -4.69 -1.44 0.42
CA MET A 189 -4.07 -2.31 -0.57
C MET A 189 -3.97 -3.71 0.03
N LEU A 190 -4.90 -4.59 -0.32
CA LEU A 190 -4.87 -6.00 0.08
C LEU A 190 -4.48 -6.83 -1.13
N GLY A 191 -3.39 -7.57 -1.03
CA GLY A 191 -2.89 -8.26 -2.20
C GLY A 191 -1.90 -9.37 -1.91
N LEU A 192 -1.45 -9.93 -3.01
CA LEU A 192 -0.41 -10.96 -3.06
C LEU A 192 0.78 -10.42 -3.82
N GLY A 193 1.96 -10.75 -3.34
CA GLY A 193 3.20 -10.41 -4.01
C GLY A 193 4.08 -11.64 -4.22
N TYR A 194 4.83 -11.59 -5.30
CA TYR A 194 5.83 -12.59 -5.62
C TYR A 194 7.20 -11.93 -5.81
N ARG A 195 8.22 -12.54 -5.24
CA ARG A 195 9.60 -12.09 -5.31
C ARG A 195 10.45 -13.00 -6.16
N PHE A 196 11.11 -12.40 -7.13
CA PHE A 196 12.07 -13.06 -8.00
C PHE A 196 13.51 -12.74 -7.56
N HIS A 197 14.44 -13.64 -7.81
CA HIS A 197 15.88 -13.46 -7.55
C HIS A 197 16.23 -13.10 -6.08
N ASP A 198 15.46 -13.62 -5.13
CA ASP A 198 15.85 -13.52 -3.72
C ASP A 198 16.90 -14.59 -3.41
N LYS A 199 18.07 -14.14 -2.98
CA LYS A 199 19.21 -15.01 -2.62
C LYS A 199 19.33 -15.23 -1.11
N ARG A 200 18.22 -15.13 -0.40
CA ARG A 200 18.15 -15.38 1.05
C ARG A 200 17.98 -16.86 1.38
#